data_f8cdc55223243efbf72247fe8459fa33
#
_entry.id   f8cdc55223243efbf72247fe8459fa33
#
_cell.length_a   1.000
_cell.length_b   1.000
_cell.length_c   1.000
_cell.angle_alpha   90.00
_cell.angle_beta   90.00
_cell.angle_gamma   90.00
#
_symmetry.space_group_name_H-M   'P 1'
#
loop_
_entity.id
_entity.type
_entity.pdbx_description
1 polymer ?
#
loop_
_entity_poly.entity_id
_entity_poly.type
_entity_poly.pdbx_seq_one_letter_code
_entity_poly.pdbx_strand_id
1 'polypeptide(L)'
;MAELDSPAQADLVAQWRELLALRATTACALDRELGERHGLGMSEFEVLEHLVEGCVSEGRPALRVSDLAPTVHLSQSALSRLIARLEKAGLVTRSMCELDRRGVVIALTEAGRERYEQARPLHRDVLGRHLGGSEGAVGSAGPVGGACTG
;
A
#
# COMPACT_ATOMS: atom_id res chain seq x y z
N MET A 1 19.76 -37.56 -3.54
CA MET A 1 19.29 -37.10 -2.22
C MET A 1 19.29 -35.61 -2.24
N ALA A 2 18.12 -35.01 -2.06
CA ALA A 2 18.05 -33.56 -1.92
C ALA A 2 18.75 -33.18 -0.60
N GLU A 3 19.77 -32.36 -0.69
CA GLU A 3 20.36 -31.72 0.47
C GLU A 3 19.29 -30.87 1.11
N LEU A 4 18.94 -31.20 2.35
CA LEU A 4 18.04 -30.37 3.15
C LEU A 4 18.74 -29.01 3.33
N ASP A 5 17.96 -27.95 3.24
CA ASP A 5 18.43 -26.59 3.43
C ASP A 5 19.34 -26.45 4.65
N SER A 6 20.41 -25.67 4.52
CA SER A 6 21.23 -25.34 5.69
C SER A 6 20.39 -24.59 6.74
N PRO A 7 20.74 -24.63 8.04
CA PRO A 7 20.01 -23.92 9.08
C PRO A 7 19.73 -22.45 8.73
N ALA A 8 20.69 -21.77 8.11
CA ALA A 8 20.53 -20.38 7.67
C ALA A 8 19.48 -20.23 6.57
N GLN A 9 19.37 -21.17 5.66
CA GLN A 9 18.34 -21.18 4.61
C GLN A 9 16.96 -21.46 5.19
N ALA A 10 16.86 -22.37 6.16
CA ALA A 10 15.62 -22.66 6.87
C ALA A 10 15.10 -21.40 7.62
N ASP A 11 16.01 -20.64 8.25
CA ASP A 11 15.66 -19.38 8.92
C ASP A 11 15.13 -18.33 7.94
N LEU A 12 15.74 -18.20 6.77
CA LEU A 12 15.25 -17.27 5.73
C LEU A 12 13.85 -17.65 5.23
N VAL A 13 13.60 -18.95 5.05
CA VAL A 13 12.27 -19.45 4.67
C VAL A 13 11.25 -19.18 5.77
N ALA A 14 11.60 -19.37 7.03
CA ALA A 14 10.74 -19.05 8.16
C ALA A 14 10.39 -17.56 8.21
N GLN A 15 11.38 -16.67 8.09
CA GLN A 15 11.17 -15.22 8.03
C GLN A 15 10.26 -14.82 6.86
N TRP A 16 10.49 -15.39 5.68
CA TRP A 16 9.62 -15.15 4.53
C TRP A 16 8.17 -15.54 4.79
N ARG A 17 7.93 -16.69 5.41
CA ARG A 17 6.58 -17.14 5.77
C ARG A 17 5.92 -16.24 6.80
N GLU A 18 6.67 -15.73 7.77
CA GLU A 18 6.18 -14.77 8.75
C GLU A 18 5.77 -13.45 8.09
N LEU A 19 6.56 -12.92 7.16
CA LEU A 19 6.21 -11.72 6.39
C LEU A 19 4.94 -11.92 5.56
N LEU A 20 4.79 -13.07 4.91
CA LEU A 20 3.58 -13.39 4.15
C LEU A 20 2.35 -13.49 5.05
N ALA A 21 2.48 -14.12 6.21
CA ALA A 21 1.38 -14.23 7.19
C ALA A 21 0.99 -12.86 7.74
N LEU A 22 1.96 -12.02 8.10
CA LEU A 22 1.73 -10.65 8.57
C LEU A 22 1.03 -9.80 7.51
N ARG A 23 1.50 -9.88 6.26
CA ARG A 23 0.85 -9.20 5.14
C ARG A 23 -0.60 -9.65 4.96
N ALA A 24 -0.85 -10.95 4.98
CA ALA A 24 -2.19 -11.50 4.78
C ALA A 24 -3.16 -11.08 5.89
N THR A 25 -2.76 -11.16 7.15
CA THR A 25 -3.58 -10.76 8.29
C THR A 25 -3.86 -9.26 8.31
N THR A 26 -2.86 -8.44 8.00
CA THR A 26 -3.01 -6.98 7.93
C THR A 26 -3.95 -6.58 6.78
N ALA A 27 -3.75 -7.15 5.59
CA ALA A 27 -4.61 -6.89 4.44
C ALA A 27 -6.06 -7.29 4.70
N CYS A 28 -6.29 -8.44 5.32
CA CYS A 28 -7.63 -8.91 5.68
C CYS A 28 -8.32 -7.97 6.68
N ALA A 29 -7.59 -7.50 7.69
CA ALA A 29 -8.10 -6.54 8.66
C ALA A 29 -8.44 -5.18 8.02
N LEU A 30 -7.56 -4.68 7.14
CA LEU A 30 -7.80 -3.45 6.38
C LEU A 30 -9.05 -3.56 5.50
N ASP A 31 -9.16 -4.61 4.69
CA ASP A 31 -10.34 -4.83 3.83
C ASP A 31 -11.64 -4.87 4.63
N ARG A 32 -11.65 -5.59 5.75
CA ARG A 32 -12.83 -5.71 6.59
C ARG A 32 -13.20 -4.38 7.23
N GLU A 33 -12.28 -3.74 7.94
CA GLU A 33 -12.58 -2.55 8.72
C GLU A 33 -12.83 -1.31 7.87
N LEU A 34 -12.06 -1.11 6.79
CA LEU A 34 -12.31 -0.05 5.82
C LEU A 34 -13.62 -0.28 5.08
N GLY A 35 -13.93 -1.54 4.72
CA GLY A 35 -15.17 -1.90 4.05
C GLY A 35 -16.40 -1.61 4.90
N GLU A 36 -16.38 -2.03 6.17
CA GLU A 36 -17.50 -1.85 7.10
C GLU A 36 -17.76 -0.38 7.44
N ARG A 37 -16.72 0.42 7.61
CA ARG A 37 -16.84 1.80 8.10
C ARG A 37 -16.85 2.87 7.01
N HIS A 38 -16.16 2.62 5.91
CA HIS A 38 -15.94 3.61 4.85
C HIS A 38 -16.33 3.15 3.46
N GLY A 39 -16.74 1.89 3.31
CA GLY A 39 -17.10 1.32 2.00
C GLY A 39 -15.93 1.23 1.02
N LEU A 40 -14.70 1.12 1.53
CA LEU A 40 -13.46 1.02 0.74
C LEU A 40 -12.77 -0.31 0.99
N GLY A 41 -12.33 -0.97 -0.07
CA GLY A 41 -11.32 -2.03 0.05
C GLY A 41 -9.94 -1.46 0.33
N MET A 42 -9.01 -2.29 0.82
CA MET A 42 -7.62 -1.90 1.05
C MET A 42 -6.98 -1.30 -0.21
N SER A 43 -7.09 -2.00 -1.34
CA SER A 43 -6.50 -1.53 -2.60
C SER A 43 -7.18 -0.27 -3.15
N GLU A 44 -8.47 -0.08 -2.89
CA GLU A 44 -9.19 1.15 -3.23
C GLU A 44 -8.65 2.33 -2.42
N PHE A 45 -8.44 2.13 -1.12
CA PHE A 45 -7.82 3.14 -0.26
C PHE A 45 -6.39 3.48 -0.73
N GLU A 46 -5.57 2.49 -1.07
CA GLU A 46 -4.21 2.72 -1.58
C GLU A 46 -4.20 3.54 -2.87
N VAL A 47 -5.11 3.29 -3.80
CA VAL A 47 -5.23 4.11 -5.01
C VAL A 47 -5.58 5.56 -4.69
N LEU A 48 -6.53 5.79 -3.79
CA LEU A 48 -6.88 7.14 -3.35
C LEU A 48 -5.69 7.83 -2.65
N GLU A 49 -4.94 7.10 -1.84
CA GLU A 49 -3.73 7.60 -1.17
C GLU A 49 -2.68 8.06 -2.18
N HIS A 50 -2.35 7.23 -3.17
CA HIS A 50 -1.39 7.61 -4.22
C HIS A 50 -1.84 8.82 -5.03
N LEU A 51 -3.14 8.97 -5.28
CA LEU A 51 -3.68 10.16 -5.95
C LEU A 51 -3.53 11.42 -5.10
N VAL A 52 -3.77 11.32 -3.79
CA VAL A 52 -3.56 12.44 -2.86
C VAL A 52 -2.08 12.80 -2.77
N GLU A 53 -1.20 11.83 -2.62
CA GLU A 53 0.25 12.03 -2.55
C GLU A 53 0.78 12.66 -3.83
N GLY A 54 0.36 12.19 -4.99
CA GLY A 54 0.72 12.76 -6.28
C GLY A 54 0.30 14.22 -6.43
N CYS A 55 -0.90 14.57 -5.95
CA CYS A 55 -1.37 15.95 -5.94
C CYS A 55 -0.53 16.85 -5.02
N VAL A 56 -0.20 16.36 -3.83
CA VAL A 56 0.48 17.16 -2.78
C VAL A 56 1.98 17.27 -3.04
N SER A 57 2.65 16.16 -3.35
CA SER A 57 4.11 16.11 -3.43
C SER A 57 4.64 16.52 -4.80
N GLU A 58 3.92 16.23 -5.87
CA GLU A 58 4.38 16.41 -7.25
C GLU A 58 3.55 17.43 -8.05
N GLY A 59 2.49 17.98 -7.43
CA GLY A 59 1.58 18.90 -8.10
C GLY A 59 0.84 18.27 -9.29
N ARG A 60 0.71 16.96 -9.31
CA ARG A 60 0.04 16.21 -10.38
C ARG A 60 -1.44 16.01 -10.05
N PRO A 61 -2.36 16.68 -10.74
CA PRO A 61 -3.79 16.52 -10.49
C PRO A 61 -4.35 15.17 -10.95
N ALA A 62 -3.60 14.43 -11.78
CA ALA A 62 -3.98 13.14 -12.32
C ALA A 62 -2.77 12.23 -12.48
N LEU A 63 -2.97 10.92 -12.31
CA LEU A 63 -1.95 9.90 -12.49
C LEU A 63 -2.33 8.95 -13.61
N ARG A 64 -1.34 8.44 -14.33
CA ARG A 64 -1.55 7.38 -15.32
C ARG A 64 -1.85 6.06 -14.63
N VAL A 65 -2.80 5.32 -15.16
CA VAL A 65 -3.14 3.97 -14.67
C VAL A 65 -1.94 3.04 -14.74
N SER A 66 -1.14 3.15 -15.81
CA SER A 66 0.09 2.37 -15.96
C SER A 66 1.13 2.62 -14.88
N ASP A 67 1.17 3.83 -14.30
CA ASP A 67 2.11 4.18 -13.25
C ASP A 67 1.63 3.69 -11.86
N LEU A 68 0.33 3.52 -11.69
CA LEU A 68 -0.27 3.01 -10.46
C LEU A 68 -0.15 1.50 -10.27
N ALA A 69 -0.23 0.73 -11.35
CA ALA A 69 -0.25 -0.74 -11.27
C ALA A 69 0.93 -1.33 -10.48
N PRO A 70 2.19 -0.91 -10.69
CA PRO A 70 3.33 -1.41 -9.91
C PRO A 70 3.29 -1.00 -8.44
N THR A 71 2.76 0.18 -8.12
CA THR A 71 2.75 0.73 -6.75
C THR A 71 1.71 0.06 -5.87
N VAL A 72 0.55 -0.28 -6.42
CA VAL A 72 -0.53 -0.97 -5.67
C VAL A 72 -0.46 -2.49 -5.77
N HIS A 73 0.56 -3.04 -6.40
CA HIS A 73 0.80 -4.48 -6.52
C HIS A 73 -0.40 -5.26 -7.12
N LEU A 74 -1.08 -4.66 -8.08
CA LEU A 74 -2.20 -5.25 -8.81
C LEU A 74 -1.85 -5.51 -10.27
N SER A 75 -2.49 -6.51 -10.87
CA SER A 75 -2.46 -6.69 -12.31
C SER A 75 -3.22 -5.55 -13.00
N GLN A 76 -2.91 -5.29 -14.27
CA GLN A 76 -3.60 -4.27 -15.08
C GLN A 76 -5.12 -4.50 -15.10
N SER A 77 -5.58 -5.75 -15.24
CA SER A 77 -6.99 -6.07 -15.26
C SER A 77 -7.68 -5.89 -13.92
N ALA A 78 -7.00 -6.21 -12.81
CA ALA A 78 -7.51 -6.00 -11.46
C ALA A 78 -7.62 -4.49 -11.15
N LEU A 79 -6.58 -3.72 -11.49
CA LEU A 79 -6.58 -2.26 -11.33
C LEU A 79 -7.67 -1.59 -12.16
N SER A 80 -7.87 -2.01 -13.43
CA SER A 80 -8.94 -1.46 -14.29
C SER A 80 -10.32 -1.67 -13.67
N ARG A 81 -10.59 -2.85 -13.11
CA ARG A 81 -11.86 -3.15 -12.41
C ARG A 81 -12.03 -2.33 -11.14
N LEU A 82 -10.95 -2.14 -10.39
CA LEU A 82 -10.94 -1.33 -9.19
C LEU A 82 -11.24 0.15 -9.51
N ILE A 83 -10.59 0.70 -10.52
CA ILE A 83 -10.82 2.08 -11.00
C ILE A 83 -12.26 2.26 -11.46
N ALA A 84 -12.83 1.28 -12.19
CA ALA A 84 -14.23 1.33 -12.61
C ALA A 84 -15.21 1.40 -11.42
N ARG A 85 -14.91 0.67 -10.32
CA ARG A 85 -15.69 0.77 -9.09
C ARG A 85 -15.56 2.14 -8.41
N LEU A 86 -14.34 2.68 -8.33
CA LEU A 86 -14.10 4.02 -7.76
C LEU A 86 -14.77 5.11 -8.59
N GLU A 87 -14.75 5.01 -9.91
CA GLU A 87 -15.43 5.93 -10.83
C GLU A 87 -16.95 5.86 -10.64
N LYS A 88 -17.51 4.66 -10.57
CA LYS A 88 -18.94 4.44 -10.32
C LYS A 88 -19.37 5.01 -8.96
N ALA A 89 -18.52 4.93 -7.95
CA ALA A 89 -18.75 5.52 -6.64
C ALA A 89 -18.57 7.05 -6.61
N GLY A 90 -18.10 7.66 -7.71
CA GLY A 90 -17.85 9.09 -7.80
C GLY A 90 -16.60 9.59 -7.08
N LEU A 91 -15.68 8.68 -6.74
CA LEU A 91 -14.46 9.01 -5.98
C LEU A 91 -13.28 9.40 -6.87
N VAL A 92 -13.30 8.96 -8.11
CA VAL A 92 -12.32 9.33 -9.14
C VAL A 92 -13.02 9.61 -10.46
N THR A 93 -12.34 10.38 -11.31
CA THR A 93 -12.71 10.56 -12.73
C THR A 93 -11.64 9.95 -13.61
N ARG A 94 -12.06 9.43 -14.74
CA ARG A 94 -11.18 8.83 -15.76
C ARG A 94 -11.23 9.66 -17.03
N SER A 95 -10.08 9.97 -17.59
CA SER A 95 -9.96 10.66 -18.86
C SER A 95 -8.80 10.08 -19.67
N MET A 96 -8.78 10.41 -20.96
CA MET A 96 -7.64 10.07 -21.82
C MET A 96 -6.60 11.18 -21.73
N CYS A 97 -5.32 10.81 -21.72
CA CYS A 97 -4.23 11.77 -21.75
C CYS A 97 -4.23 12.51 -23.11
N GLU A 98 -4.25 13.84 -23.11
CA GLU A 98 -4.24 14.64 -24.33
C GLU A 98 -2.97 14.47 -25.16
N LEU A 99 -1.84 14.20 -24.48
CA LEU A 99 -0.53 14.03 -25.12
C LEU A 99 -0.30 12.60 -25.65
N ASP A 100 -1.03 11.63 -25.15
CA ASP A 100 -0.92 10.25 -25.57
C ASP A 100 -2.31 9.60 -25.53
N ARG A 101 -2.93 9.45 -26.70
CA ARG A 101 -4.27 8.86 -26.84
C ARG A 101 -4.41 7.42 -26.34
N ARG A 102 -3.29 6.77 -25.97
CA ARG A 102 -3.25 5.41 -25.38
C ARG A 102 -3.20 5.42 -23.86
N GLY A 103 -2.97 6.57 -23.27
CA GLY A 103 -2.83 6.72 -21.82
C GLY A 103 -4.16 7.07 -21.16
N VAL A 104 -4.63 6.23 -20.25
CA VAL A 104 -5.74 6.55 -19.34
C VAL A 104 -5.16 7.18 -18.09
N VAL A 105 -5.70 8.33 -17.73
CA VAL A 105 -5.37 9.04 -16.48
C VAL A 105 -6.57 9.07 -15.56
N ILE A 106 -6.33 9.00 -14.27
CA ILE A 106 -7.35 9.14 -13.24
C ILE A 106 -7.02 10.32 -12.33
N ALA A 107 -8.06 11.02 -11.93
CA ALA A 107 -7.97 12.16 -11.03
C ALA A 107 -8.91 11.95 -9.84
N LEU A 108 -8.50 12.44 -8.68
CA LEU A 108 -9.30 12.41 -7.48
C LEU A 108 -10.44 13.44 -7.58
N THR A 109 -11.64 13.05 -7.18
CA THR A 109 -12.76 13.99 -6.98
C THR A 109 -12.70 14.57 -5.57
N GLU A 110 -13.48 15.63 -5.30
CA GLU A 110 -13.63 16.14 -3.93
C GLU A 110 -14.20 15.05 -3.00
N ALA A 111 -15.22 14.31 -3.46
CA ALA A 111 -15.78 13.19 -2.71
C ALA A 111 -14.74 12.09 -2.42
N GLY A 112 -13.83 11.84 -3.37
CA GLY A 112 -12.71 10.91 -3.19
C GLY A 112 -11.72 11.38 -2.14
N ARG A 113 -11.38 12.66 -2.14
CA ARG A 113 -10.51 13.26 -1.13
C ARG A 113 -11.13 13.17 0.26
N GLU A 114 -12.38 13.56 0.41
CA GLU A 114 -13.10 13.48 1.69
C GLU A 114 -13.17 12.04 2.20
N ARG A 115 -13.47 11.09 1.34
CA ARG A 115 -13.51 9.66 1.69
C ARG A 115 -12.16 9.15 2.18
N TYR A 116 -11.10 9.52 1.50
CA TYR A 116 -9.74 9.19 1.92
C TYR A 116 -9.40 9.79 3.29
N GLU A 117 -9.67 11.08 3.49
CA GLU A 117 -9.37 11.78 4.74
C GLU A 117 -10.13 11.18 5.93
N GLN A 118 -11.38 10.79 5.74
CA GLN A 118 -12.20 10.11 6.75
C GLN A 118 -11.69 8.70 7.06
N ALA A 119 -11.22 7.97 6.07
CA ALA A 119 -10.75 6.59 6.23
C ALA A 119 -9.31 6.49 6.75
N ARG A 120 -8.49 7.51 6.51
CA ARG A 120 -7.06 7.52 6.85
C ARG A 120 -6.76 7.21 8.32
N PRO A 121 -7.44 7.78 9.32
CA PRO A 121 -7.17 7.45 10.72
C PRO A 121 -7.38 5.97 11.03
N LEU A 122 -8.43 5.37 10.51
CA LEU A 122 -8.68 3.94 10.68
C LEU A 122 -7.60 3.09 10.01
N HIS A 123 -7.20 3.44 8.79
CA HIS A 123 -6.11 2.75 8.10
C HIS A 123 -4.82 2.76 8.93
N ARG A 124 -4.42 3.91 9.47
CA ARG A 124 -3.22 4.06 10.31
C ARG A 124 -3.34 3.29 11.63
N ASP A 125 -4.53 3.27 12.23
CA ASP A 125 -4.79 2.49 13.45
C ASP A 125 -4.64 0.98 13.19
N VAL A 126 -5.20 0.46 12.12
CA VAL A 126 -5.04 -0.96 11.73
C VAL A 126 -3.57 -1.31 11.49
N LEU A 127 -2.84 -0.47 10.75
CA LEU A 127 -1.40 -0.67 10.54
C LEU A 127 -0.65 -0.67 11.87
N GLY A 128 -0.93 0.27 12.76
CA GLY A 128 -0.31 0.34 14.09
C GLY A 128 -0.54 -0.91 14.92
N ARG A 129 -1.76 -1.45 14.92
CA ARG A 129 -2.10 -2.70 15.65
C ARG A 129 -1.39 -3.94 15.12
N HIS A 130 -1.18 -4.01 13.80
CA HIS A 130 -0.59 -5.19 13.16
C HIS A 130 0.93 -5.09 12.97
N LEU A 131 1.47 -3.90 12.75
CA LEU A 131 2.89 -3.67 12.46
C LEU A 131 3.66 -3.10 13.64
N GLY A 132 3.00 -2.35 14.52
CA GLY A 132 3.65 -1.70 15.67
C GLY A 132 4.18 -2.65 16.74
N GLY A 133 3.79 -3.94 16.73
CA GLY A 133 4.34 -4.96 17.63
C GLY A 133 5.63 -5.61 17.14
N SER A 134 6.09 -5.30 15.92
CA SER A 134 7.31 -5.89 15.34
C SER A 134 8.58 -5.06 15.58
N GLU A 135 8.51 -3.94 16.29
CA GLU A 135 9.69 -3.13 16.66
C GLU A 135 10.61 -3.80 17.70
N GLY A 136 10.25 -5.00 18.20
CA GLY A 136 11.06 -5.78 19.13
C GLY A 136 12.01 -6.79 18.49
N ALA A 137 12.03 -6.96 17.17
CA ALA A 137 12.77 -8.04 16.50
C ALA A 137 13.91 -7.57 15.57
N VAL A 138 14.14 -6.27 15.42
CA VAL A 138 15.34 -5.77 14.72
C VAL A 138 16.33 -5.34 15.76
N GLY A 139 17.34 -6.20 15.95
CA GLY A 139 18.33 -6.13 16.99
C GLY A 139 18.93 -4.75 17.21
N SER A 140 19.02 -4.40 18.48
CA SER A 140 19.89 -3.36 18.97
C SER A 140 21.35 -3.73 18.65
N ALA A 141 21.86 -3.23 17.54
CA ALA A 141 23.29 -3.10 17.40
C ALA A 141 23.72 -1.93 18.30
N GLY A 142 24.16 -2.25 19.49
CA GLY A 142 24.71 -1.28 20.43
C GLY A 142 25.94 -0.59 19.81
N PRO A 143 26.18 0.68 20.18
CA PRO A 143 27.36 1.38 19.71
C PRO A 143 28.60 0.76 20.33
N VAL A 144 29.51 0.25 19.52
CA VAL A 144 30.87 -0.07 19.93
C VAL A 144 31.59 1.23 20.25
N GLY A 145 31.65 1.54 21.55
CA GLY A 145 32.49 2.59 22.06
C GLY A 145 33.95 2.25 21.85
N GLY A 146 34.59 2.87 20.87
CA GLY A 146 36.05 2.92 20.76
C GLY A 146 36.57 4.08 21.54
N ALA A 147 37.01 3.82 22.75
CA ALA A 147 37.87 4.75 23.49
C ALA A 147 39.28 4.65 22.91
N CYS A 148 39.76 5.69 22.25
CA CYS A 148 41.18 5.92 22.08
C CYS A 148 41.63 6.94 23.12
N THR A 149 42.32 6.45 24.15
CA THR A 149 43.23 7.24 24.96
C THR A 149 44.60 7.16 24.32
N GLY A 150 45.24 8.30 24.12
CA GLY A 150 46.61 8.46 23.75
C GLY A 150 46.95 9.92 23.58
#